data_521156692ad0c7a33711165bb66daa1c
#
_entry.id   521156692ad0c7a33711165bb66daa1c
#
_cell.length_a   1.000
_cell.length_b   1.000
_cell.length_c   1.000
_cell.angle_alpha   90.00
_cell.angle_beta   90.00
_cell.angle_gamma   90.00
#
_symmetry.space_group_name_H-M   'P 1'
#
loop_
_entity.id
_entity.type
_entity.pdbx_description
1 polymer ?
#
loop_
_entity_poly.entity_id
_entity_poly.type
_entity_poly.pdbx_seq_one_letter_code
_entity_poly.pdbx_strand_id
1 'polypeptide(L)'
;MPVDVRVLSTAEATGSALQTLVSGSDSVQIAAAFVRRSGVEQLRLLNRPIPRLQVIAGSDFRLTQIEALEALHAPPQRECRLYFTPEDSEEGIFHPKLYLGTAGSDFMAVVGSSNLTEPALTRNIEINMQIAGSLQEPVAQELAGFFRRLWGSPGVVSLTGDIAAAYRADQSARERLWRQLRHSPEFRQSRDLVQRTLLDHFTGRPGRKWLLVTSEENYFTCLGRRRWGDEKYERISQIKPGDLLIFYIKGVHKLGAVVMATTPVYRSAEATWADRQYPYRIDFTVLIDPTAPIDFKPLIPQVGFLRRKDEKWGTALQTSSLELPEADAHLLMDAIRVAAAAADVRLAVAEPPEDYGTAATRSS
;
A
#
# COMPACT_ATOMS: atom_id res chain seq x y z
N MET A 1 22.32 27.13 -15.26
CA MET A 1 22.56 25.74 -15.73
C MET A 1 21.35 25.28 -16.51
N PRO A 2 21.50 24.49 -17.58
CA PRO A 2 20.34 23.95 -18.28
C PRO A 2 19.47 23.12 -17.33
N VAL A 3 18.18 23.04 -17.63
CA VAL A 3 17.24 22.22 -16.84
C VAL A 3 17.64 20.73 -16.95
N ASP A 4 17.85 20.08 -15.80
CA ASP A 4 18.05 18.63 -15.71
C ASP A 4 16.69 17.95 -15.46
N VAL A 5 16.36 16.94 -16.26
CA VAL A 5 15.10 16.20 -16.14
C VAL A 5 15.40 14.70 -16.04
N ARG A 6 14.86 14.06 -15.00
CA ARG A 6 15.01 12.61 -14.76
C ARG A 6 13.67 11.94 -14.52
N VAL A 7 13.49 10.77 -15.12
CA VAL A 7 12.33 9.91 -14.86
C VAL A 7 12.61 9.07 -13.61
N LEU A 8 11.69 9.09 -12.67
CA LEU A 8 11.69 8.28 -11.46
C LEU A 8 10.61 7.21 -11.60
N SER A 9 11.01 6.01 -12.01
CA SER A 9 10.10 4.89 -12.31
C SER A 9 9.90 3.89 -11.17
N THR A 10 10.48 4.17 -9.99
CA THR A 10 10.32 3.36 -8.78
C THR A 10 9.97 4.24 -7.59
N ALA A 11 9.22 3.69 -6.64
CA ALA A 11 8.89 4.39 -5.40
C ALA A 11 10.14 4.74 -4.59
N GLU A 12 11.17 3.87 -4.58
CA GLU A 12 12.45 4.11 -3.91
C GLU A 12 13.21 5.29 -4.52
N ALA A 13 13.30 5.37 -5.86
CA ALA A 13 13.92 6.51 -6.54
C ALA A 13 13.19 7.81 -6.24
N THR A 14 11.84 7.78 -6.21
CA THR A 14 11.01 8.91 -5.85
C THR A 14 11.23 9.34 -4.39
N GLY A 15 11.23 8.40 -3.45
CA GLY A 15 11.50 8.65 -2.04
C GLY A 15 12.87 9.31 -1.83
N SER A 16 13.91 8.80 -2.50
CA SER A 16 15.28 9.35 -2.44
C SER A 16 15.35 10.77 -3.03
N ALA A 17 14.72 11.01 -4.17
CA ALA A 17 14.67 12.33 -4.79
C ALA A 17 13.96 13.36 -3.89
N LEU A 18 12.83 12.99 -3.29
CA LEU A 18 12.09 13.85 -2.37
C LEU A 18 12.85 14.11 -1.07
N GLN A 19 13.59 13.14 -0.53
CA GLN A 19 14.47 13.35 0.61
C GLN A 19 15.59 14.35 0.28
N THR A 20 16.17 14.25 -0.92
CA THR A 20 17.17 15.22 -1.42
C THR A 20 16.56 16.61 -1.55
N LEU A 21 15.38 16.73 -2.17
CA LEU A 21 14.66 17.99 -2.30
C LEU A 21 14.43 18.66 -0.93
N VAL A 22 13.86 17.91 0.01
CA VAL A 22 13.54 18.43 1.36
C VAL A 22 14.80 18.82 2.13
N SER A 23 15.91 18.05 1.97
CA SER A 23 17.15 18.35 2.71
C SER A 23 17.96 19.51 2.15
N GLY A 24 17.82 19.77 0.87
CA GLY A 24 18.59 20.80 0.15
C GLY A 24 17.84 22.11 -0.05
N SER A 25 16.63 22.28 0.51
CA SER A 25 15.81 23.47 0.24
C SER A 25 15.61 24.37 1.45
N ASP A 26 15.63 25.69 1.21
CA ASP A 26 15.25 26.73 2.17
C ASP A 26 13.73 26.91 2.22
N SER A 27 13.04 26.66 1.11
CA SER A 27 11.59 26.69 1.02
C SER A 27 11.08 25.46 0.29
N VAL A 28 10.06 24.82 0.85
CA VAL A 28 9.39 23.63 0.29
C VAL A 28 7.91 23.89 0.15
N GLN A 29 7.39 23.65 -1.05
CA GLN A 29 5.97 23.74 -1.39
C GLN A 29 5.47 22.38 -1.84
N ILE A 30 4.40 21.89 -1.23
CA ILE A 30 3.80 20.58 -1.53
C ILE A 30 2.33 20.77 -1.86
N ALA A 31 1.90 20.31 -3.03
CA ALA A 31 0.49 20.11 -3.36
C ALA A 31 0.26 18.62 -3.61
N ALA A 32 -0.47 17.96 -2.74
CA ALA A 32 -0.72 16.52 -2.82
C ALA A 32 -2.18 16.18 -2.56
N ALA A 33 -2.75 15.31 -3.41
CA ALA A 33 -4.14 14.89 -3.23
C ALA A 33 -4.36 14.23 -1.87
N PHE A 34 -3.37 13.43 -1.40
CA PHE A 34 -3.44 12.75 -0.12
C PHE A 34 -2.15 12.92 0.68
N VAL A 35 -2.32 13.26 1.94
CA VAL A 35 -1.22 13.41 2.91
C VAL A 35 -1.47 12.48 4.09
N ARG A 36 -0.50 11.63 4.43
CA ARG A 36 -0.56 10.75 5.59
C ARG A 36 0.65 10.94 6.49
N ARG A 37 0.47 10.66 7.78
CA ARG A 37 1.55 10.77 8.77
C ARG A 37 2.77 9.94 8.37
N SER A 38 2.57 8.72 7.88
CA SER A 38 3.65 7.86 7.40
C SER A 38 4.48 8.47 6.27
N GLY A 39 3.86 9.22 5.34
CA GLY A 39 4.59 9.96 4.29
C GLY A 39 5.38 11.14 4.83
N VAL A 40 4.80 11.88 5.78
CA VAL A 40 5.47 12.99 6.49
C VAL A 40 6.70 12.49 7.25
N GLU A 41 6.60 11.35 7.92
CA GLU A 41 7.70 10.70 8.65
C GLU A 41 8.76 10.15 7.69
N GLN A 42 8.36 9.56 6.56
CA GLN A 42 9.29 9.05 5.53
C GLN A 42 10.19 10.16 4.97
N LEU A 43 9.65 11.36 4.76
CA LEU A 43 10.41 12.52 4.32
C LEU A 43 11.04 13.30 5.50
N ARG A 44 10.83 12.86 6.74
CA ARG A 44 11.32 13.50 7.99
C ARG A 44 10.94 14.99 8.10
N LEU A 45 9.78 15.38 7.56
CA LEU A 45 9.35 16.78 7.52
C LEU A 45 9.19 17.39 8.92
N LEU A 46 8.84 16.60 9.93
CA LEU A 46 8.68 17.08 11.31
C LEU A 46 10.03 17.45 11.96
N ASN A 47 11.09 16.72 11.63
CA ASN A 47 12.38 16.79 12.29
C ASN A 47 13.43 17.62 11.52
N ARG A 48 13.05 18.20 10.37
CA ARG A 48 13.96 19.00 9.54
C ARG A 48 13.73 20.48 9.78
N PRO A 49 14.79 21.28 9.92
CA PRO A 49 14.70 22.73 9.98
C PRO A 49 14.49 23.30 8.57
N ILE A 50 13.29 23.17 8.02
CA ILE A 50 12.90 23.81 6.76
C ILE A 50 12.45 25.21 7.10
N PRO A 51 13.14 26.28 6.63
CA PRO A 51 12.79 27.66 6.97
C PRO A 51 11.37 28.05 6.56
N ARG A 52 10.89 27.52 5.42
CA ARG A 52 9.53 27.74 4.94
C ARG A 52 8.95 26.47 4.36
N LEU A 53 7.82 26.01 4.92
CA LEU A 53 7.05 24.87 4.43
C LEU A 53 5.60 25.28 4.16
N GLN A 54 5.13 25.06 2.95
CA GLN A 54 3.72 25.27 2.55
C GLN A 54 3.15 23.97 2.00
N VAL A 55 2.05 23.52 2.55
CA VAL A 55 1.40 22.27 2.14
C VAL A 55 -0.07 22.53 1.81
N ILE A 56 -0.51 22.12 0.61
CA ILE A 56 -1.91 21.99 0.24
C ILE A 56 -2.23 20.51 0.12
N ALA A 57 -3.17 20.03 0.90
CA ALA A 57 -3.68 18.66 0.82
C ALA A 57 -5.13 18.65 0.34
N GLY A 58 -5.49 17.66 -0.49
CA GLY A 58 -6.87 17.45 -0.89
C GLY A 58 -7.70 16.90 0.26
N SER A 59 -8.95 17.29 0.32
CA SER A 59 -9.95 16.75 1.25
C SER A 59 -10.80 15.65 0.65
N ASP A 60 -10.69 15.41 -0.66
CA ASP A 60 -11.48 14.42 -1.37
C ASP A 60 -11.29 13.01 -0.78
N PHE A 61 -12.36 12.23 -0.80
CA PHE A 61 -12.42 10.88 -0.24
C PHE A 61 -12.03 10.76 1.25
N ARG A 62 -11.66 11.85 1.92
CA ARG A 62 -11.17 11.88 3.31
C ARG A 62 -9.97 10.97 3.56
N LEU A 63 -9.09 10.84 2.56
CA LEU A 63 -7.88 10.02 2.64
C LEU A 63 -6.68 10.76 3.26
N THR A 64 -6.71 12.09 3.29
CA THR A 64 -5.74 12.89 4.03
C THR A 64 -5.95 12.71 5.54
N GLN A 65 -4.88 12.43 6.29
CA GLN A 65 -4.91 12.37 7.75
C GLN A 65 -4.74 13.78 8.32
N ILE A 66 -5.77 14.30 8.95
CA ILE A 66 -5.74 15.67 9.47
C ILE A 66 -4.65 15.86 10.53
N GLU A 67 -4.36 14.83 11.32
CA GLU A 67 -3.31 14.82 12.34
C GLU A 67 -1.91 14.99 11.74
N ALA A 68 -1.71 14.56 10.49
CA ALA A 68 -0.46 14.78 9.78
C ALA A 68 -0.26 16.26 9.42
N LEU A 69 -1.33 16.93 9.01
CA LEU A 69 -1.30 18.36 8.72
C LEU A 69 -1.19 19.20 9.99
N GLU A 70 -1.90 18.86 11.05
CA GLU A 70 -1.80 19.52 12.37
C GLU A 70 -0.36 19.44 12.90
N ALA A 71 0.27 18.26 12.79
CA ALA A 71 1.66 18.09 13.23
C ALA A 71 2.67 18.93 12.43
N LEU A 72 2.36 19.22 11.16
CA LEU A 72 3.20 20.06 10.30
C LEU A 72 2.91 21.54 10.47
N HIS A 73 1.69 21.90 10.88
CA HIS A 73 1.21 23.28 10.90
C HIS A 73 1.77 24.07 12.11
N ALA A 74 2.68 24.96 11.85
CA ALA A 74 3.28 25.89 12.82
C ALA A 74 3.57 27.24 12.14
N PRO A 75 2.52 28.07 11.88
CA PRO A 75 2.69 29.32 11.16
C PRO A 75 3.51 30.32 11.99
N PRO A 76 4.23 31.27 11.33
CA PRO A 76 4.19 31.52 9.88
C PRO A 76 5.17 30.66 9.05
N GLN A 77 6.06 29.92 9.68
CA GLN A 77 7.11 29.18 8.96
C GLN A 77 6.56 27.92 8.26
N ARG A 78 5.57 27.28 8.87
CA ARG A 78 4.96 26.06 8.37
C ARG A 78 3.46 26.24 8.27
N GLU A 79 2.96 26.30 7.05
CA GLU A 79 1.54 26.56 6.80
C GLU A 79 0.93 25.42 6.00
N CYS A 80 -0.11 24.79 6.57
CA CYS A 80 -0.90 23.75 5.92
C CYS A 80 -2.29 24.28 5.60
N ARG A 81 -2.78 23.94 4.41
CA ARG A 81 -4.13 24.25 3.92
C ARG A 81 -4.80 23.00 3.38
N LEU A 82 -6.12 22.99 3.41
CA LEU A 82 -6.95 21.96 2.78
C LEU A 82 -7.63 22.56 1.54
N TYR A 83 -7.64 21.79 0.47
CA TYR A 83 -8.47 22.07 -0.69
C TYR A 83 -9.79 21.31 -0.55
N PHE A 84 -10.89 22.04 -0.53
CA PHE A 84 -12.23 21.47 -0.54
C PHE A 84 -12.83 21.60 -1.95
N THR A 85 -13.09 20.45 -2.56
CA THR A 85 -13.92 20.37 -3.76
C THR A 85 -15.38 20.42 -3.32
N PRO A 86 -16.21 21.34 -3.84
CA PRO A 86 -17.65 21.32 -3.57
C PRO A 86 -18.26 19.99 -4.03
N GLU A 87 -19.15 19.40 -3.24
CA GLU A 87 -19.70 18.05 -3.53
C GLU A 87 -20.49 17.99 -4.84
N ASP A 88 -21.10 19.10 -5.25
CA ASP A 88 -21.86 19.22 -6.51
C ASP A 88 -21.04 19.86 -7.66
N SER A 89 -19.72 19.94 -7.51
CA SER A 89 -18.86 20.57 -8.52
C SER A 89 -18.63 19.62 -9.69
N GLU A 90 -18.95 20.08 -10.89
CA GLU A 90 -18.53 19.45 -12.15
C GLU A 90 -17.03 19.64 -12.46
N GLU A 91 -16.32 20.43 -11.65
CA GLU A 91 -14.92 20.84 -11.87
C GLU A 91 -13.87 19.76 -11.61
N GLY A 92 -14.29 18.57 -11.18
CA GLY A 92 -13.38 17.47 -10.87
C GLY A 92 -12.78 17.57 -9.47
N ILE A 93 -11.88 16.65 -9.15
CA ILE A 93 -11.26 16.50 -7.82
C ILE A 93 -9.88 17.17 -7.77
N PHE A 94 -9.46 17.58 -6.58
CA PHE A 94 -8.09 18.04 -6.34
C PHE A 94 -7.11 16.86 -6.38
N HIS A 95 -6.31 16.76 -7.46
CA HIS A 95 -5.45 15.58 -7.63
C HIS A 95 -3.99 15.87 -8.04
N PRO A 96 -3.39 17.04 -7.73
CA PRO A 96 -1.98 17.29 -8.01
C PRO A 96 -1.06 16.45 -7.11
N LYS A 97 0.17 16.22 -7.58
CA LYS A 97 1.31 15.73 -6.80
C LYS A 97 2.52 16.52 -7.26
N LEU A 98 2.72 17.66 -6.63
CA LEU A 98 3.83 18.57 -6.86
C LEU A 98 4.59 18.77 -5.55
N TYR A 99 5.89 18.55 -5.62
CA TYR A 99 6.86 18.88 -4.58
C TYR A 99 7.85 19.86 -5.20
N LEU A 100 7.95 21.04 -4.68
CA LEU A 100 8.84 22.10 -5.18
C LEU A 100 9.71 22.62 -4.05
N GLY A 101 11.00 22.43 -4.17
CA GLY A 101 12.03 22.95 -3.26
C GLY A 101 12.84 24.05 -3.93
N THR A 102 13.20 25.09 -3.17
CA THR A 102 14.04 26.18 -3.65
C THR A 102 15.16 26.46 -2.65
N ALA A 103 16.36 26.73 -3.15
CA ALA A 103 17.55 27.12 -2.37
C ALA A 103 18.37 28.15 -3.15
N GLY A 104 18.51 29.36 -2.60
CA GLY A 104 19.18 30.48 -3.30
C GLY A 104 18.53 30.77 -4.66
N SER A 105 19.29 30.59 -5.75
CA SER A 105 18.82 30.79 -7.14
C SER A 105 18.32 29.51 -7.82
N ASP A 106 18.35 28.38 -7.12
CA ASP A 106 18.08 27.08 -7.71
C ASP A 106 16.75 26.49 -7.26
N PHE A 107 16.21 25.60 -8.06
CA PHE A 107 15.02 24.81 -7.72
C PHE A 107 15.22 23.33 -8.01
N MET A 108 14.48 22.53 -7.32
CA MET A 108 14.24 21.13 -7.61
C MET A 108 12.74 20.84 -7.45
N ALA A 109 12.15 20.18 -8.41
CA ALA A 109 10.74 19.76 -8.34
C ALA A 109 10.62 18.26 -8.60
N VAL A 110 9.62 17.64 -7.99
CA VAL A 110 9.15 16.29 -8.33
C VAL A 110 7.65 16.38 -8.64
N VAL A 111 7.27 15.95 -9.84
CA VAL A 111 5.88 15.98 -10.33
C VAL A 111 5.53 14.61 -10.88
N GLY A 112 4.35 14.10 -10.55
CA GLY A 112 3.89 12.81 -11.09
C GLY A 112 2.74 12.19 -10.33
N SER A 113 2.83 10.89 -10.03
CA SER A 113 1.74 10.11 -9.45
C SER A 113 1.82 9.97 -7.92
N SER A 114 2.97 10.23 -7.28
CA SER A 114 3.21 9.92 -5.87
C SER A 114 2.58 10.94 -4.90
N ASN A 115 1.62 10.48 -4.12
CA ASN A 115 1.09 11.23 -2.97
C ASN A 115 2.08 11.26 -1.80
N LEU A 116 1.87 12.15 -0.82
CA LEU A 116 2.66 12.17 0.42
C LEU A 116 2.21 11.08 1.39
N THR A 117 2.47 9.83 1.00
CA THR A 117 2.13 8.64 1.76
C THR A 117 3.28 7.63 1.71
N GLU A 118 3.51 6.85 2.76
CA GLU A 118 4.61 5.88 2.78
C GLU A 118 4.52 4.87 1.62
N PRO A 119 3.34 4.29 1.27
CA PRO A 119 3.27 3.38 0.13
C PRO A 119 3.69 4.01 -1.20
N ALA A 120 3.34 5.26 -1.45
CA ALA A 120 3.73 5.96 -2.67
C ALA A 120 5.24 6.24 -2.75
N LEU A 121 5.93 6.31 -1.59
CA LEU A 121 7.35 6.61 -1.49
C LEU A 121 8.22 5.36 -1.32
N THR A 122 7.64 4.16 -1.19
CA THR A 122 8.40 2.94 -0.86
C THR A 122 8.04 1.70 -1.66
N ARG A 123 6.76 1.54 -2.11
CA ARG A 123 6.30 0.25 -2.66
C ARG A 123 5.25 0.30 -3.77
N ASN A 124 4.55 1.43 -3.98
CA ASN A 124 3.58 1.53 -5.07
C ASN A 124 4.28 1.53 -6.43
N ILE A 125 3.54 1.17 -7.47
CA ILE A 125 3.94 1.44 -8.84
C ILE A 125 3.64 2.91 -9.12
N GLU A 126 4.69 3.72 -9.22
CA GLU A 126 4.61 5.16 -9.40
C GLU A 126 5.52 5.58 -10.55
N ILE A 127 5.17 6.69 -11.20
CA ILE A 127 6.02 7.36 -12.17
C ILE A 127 6.04 8.84 -11.89
N ASN A 128 7.24 9.40 -11.74
CA ASN A 128 7.43 10.82 -11.47
C ASN A 128 8.56 11.38 -12.33
N MET A 129 8.61 12.69 -12.44
CA MET A 129 9.70 13.42 -13.06
C MET A 129 10.36 14.31 -12.01
N GLN A 130 11.66 14.20 -11.88
CA GLN A 130 12.49 15.17 -11.19
C GLN A 130 12.96 16.21 -12.18
N ILE A 131 12.80 17.48 -11.84
CA ILE A 131 13.21 18.64 -12.65
C ILE A 131 14.05 19.53 -11.75
N ALA A 132 15.28 19.90 -12.18
CA ALA A 132 16.15 20.77 -11.41
C ALA A 132 16.83 21.80 -12.33
N GLY A 133 17.14 22.97 -11.78
CA GLY A 133 17.78 24.05 -12.52
C GLY A 133 17.69 25.39 -11.80
N SER A 134 17.85 26.48 -12.56
CA SER A 134 17.71 27.83 -12.03
C SER A 134 16.24 28.26 -11.89
N LEU A 135 15.92 29.03 -10.87
CA LEU A 135 14.60 29.68 -10.69
C LEU A 135 14.20 30.60 -11.86
N GLN A 136 15.14 31.02 -12.70
CA GLN A 136 14.89 31.84 -13.89
C GLN A 136 14.31 31.01 -15.05
N GLU A 137 14.38 29.70 -14.99
CA GLU A 137 13.86 28.84 -16.04
C GLU A 137 12.33 28.91 -16.14
N PRO A 138 11.78 28.92 -17.35
CA PRO A 138 10.32 28.99 -17.54
C PRO A 138 9.54 27.91 -16.78
N VAL A 139 10.06 26.68 -16.75
CA VAL A 139 9.41 25.57 -16.04
C VAL A 139 9.35 25.81 -14.53
N ALA A 140 10.39 26.41 -13.93
CA ALA A 140 10.38 26.78 -12.51
C ALA A 140 9.30 27.81 -12.21
N GLN A 141 9.20 28.82 -13.08
CA GLN A 141 8.19 29.89 -12.95
C GLN A 141 6.75 29.37 -13.11
N GLU A 142 6.55 28.43 -14.05
CA GLU A 142 5.25 27.77 -14.26
C GLU A 142 4.83 26.94 -13.04
N LEU A 143 5.75 26.10 -12.48
CA LEU A 143 5.46 25.26 -11.32
C LEU A 143 5.17 26.14 -10.07
N ALA A 144 5.99 27.14 -9.84
CA ALA A 144 5.77 28.10 -8.74
C ALA A 144 4.49 28.93 -8.95
N GLY A 145 4.20 29.31 -10.21
CA GLY A 145 2.97 29.98 -10.58
C GLY A 145 1.73 29.11 -10.34
N PHE A 146 1.79 27.84 -10.71
CA PHE A 146 0.74 26.88 -10.44
C PHE A 146 0.46 26.76 -8.93
N PHE A 147 1.49 26.57 -8.12
CA PHE A 147 1.33 26.48 -6.67
C PHE A 147 0.72 27.76 -6.08
N ARG A 148 1.18 28.94 -6.52
CA ARG A 148 0.63 30.22 -6.06
C ARG A 148 -0.84 30.41 -6.41
N ARG A 149 -1.25 30.04 -7.63
CA ARG A 149 -2.67 30.07 -8.03
C ARG A 149 -3.51 29.16 -7.14
N LEU A 150 -3.04 27.92 -6.90
CA LEU A 150 -3.71 27.01 -5.97
C LEU A 150 -3.80 27.59 -4.56
N TRP A 151 -2.69 28.13 -4.05
CA TRP A 151 -2.62 28.68 -2.70
C TRP A 151 -3.60 29.82 -2.46
N GLY A 152 -3.87 30.63 -3.48
CA GLY A 152 -4.85 31.72 -3.47
C GLY A 152 -6.25 31.34 -3.96
N SER A 153 -6.48 30.07 -4.28
CA SER A 153 -7.79 29.60 -4.78
C SER A 153 -8.86 29.65 -3.69
N PRO A 154 -10.11 30.02 -4.02
CA PRO A 154 -11.22 30.03 -3.07
C PRO A 154 -11.50 28.69 -2.40
N GLY A 155 -11.17 27.56 -3.08
CA GLY A 155 -11.31 26.21 -2.52
C GLY A 155 -10.25 25.86 -1.48
N VAL A 156 -9.19 26.66 -1.32
CA VAL A 156 -8.10 26.41 -0.37
C VAL A 156 -8.33 27.18 0.92
N VAL A 157 -8.52 26.45 2.01
CA VAL A 157 -8.76 27.02 3.34
C VAL A 157 -7.58 26.76 4.26
N SER A 158 -7.26 27.75 5.10
CA SER A 158 -6.22 27.60 6.12
C SER A 158 -6.64 26.56 7.17
N LEU A 159 -5.69 25.78 7.67
CA LEU A 159 -5.94 24.82 8.72
C LEU A 159 -6.18 25.55 10.05
N THR A 160 -7.42 25.58 10.50
CA THR A 160 -7.82 26.06 11.83
C THR A 160 -8.32 24.89 12.68
N GLY A 161 -8.42 25.11 13.99
CA GLY A 161 -8.96 24.09 14.92
C GLY A 161 -10.37 23.64 14.53
N ASP A 162 -11.22 24.55 14.09
CA ASP A 162 -12.60 24.27 13.69
C ASP A 162 -12.65 23.45 12.38
N ILE A 163 -11.82 23.81 11.39
CA ILE A 163 -11.69 23.07 10.13
C ILE A 163 -11.18 21.65 10.42
N ALA A 164 -10.15 21.52 11.25
CA ALA A 164 -9.61 20.21 11.63
C ALA A 164 -10.65 19.36 12.37
N ALA A 165 -11.41 19.92 13.28
CA ALA A 165 -12.47 19.22 14.02
C ALA A 165 -13.59 18.77 13.09
N ALA A 166 -14.08 19.64 12.21
CA ALA A 166 -15.11 19.31 11.22
C ALA A 166 -14.66 18.20 10.26
N TYR A 167 -13.44 18.31 9.74
CA TYR A 167 -12.86 17.28 8.87
C TYR A 167 -12.74 15.92 9.57
N ARG A 168 -12.27 15.90 10.82
CA ARG A 168 -12.14 14.67 11.62
C ARG A 168 -13.49 14.03 11.90
N ALA A 169 -14.52 14.82 12.18
CA ALA A 169 -15.88 14.31 12.39
C ALA A 169 -16.43 13.64 11.12
N ASP A 170 -16.27 14.28 9.95
CA ASP A 170 -16.68 13.72 8.65
C ASP A 170 -15.88 12.48 8.30
N GLN A 171 -14.55 12.49 8.49
CA GLN A 171 -13.69 11.33 8.26
C GLN A 171 -14.15 10.12 9.11
N SER A 172 -14.42 10.36 10.40
CA SER A 172 -14.89 9.31 11.32
C SER A 172 -16.26 8.75 10.92
N ALA A 173 -17.17 9.61 10.44
CA ALA A 173 -18.47 9.17 9.94
C ALA A 173 -18.33 8.28 8.69
N ARG A 174 -17.50 8.72 7.73
CA ARG A 174 -17.22 7.94 6.52
C ARG A 174 -16.54 6.61 6.80
N GLU A 175 -15.61 6.56 7.75
CA GLU A 175 -14.96 5.31 8.17
C GLU A 175 -15.96 4.32 8.79
N ARG A 176 -16.93 4.81 9.58
CA ARG A 176 -18.02 3.96 10.10
C ARG A 176 -18.87 3.39 8.98
N LEU A 177 -19.30 4.24 8.03
CA LEU A 177 -20.09 3.82 6.86
C LEU A 177 -19.33 2.80 5.99
N TRP A 178 -18.04 3.04 5.76
CA TRP A 178 -17.18 2.10 5.02
C TRP A 178 -17.03 0.75 5.72
N ARG A 179 -16.93 0.76 7.05
CA ARG A 179 -16.88 -0.47 7.85
C ARG A 179 -18.17 -1.27 7.67
N GLN A 180 -19.31 -0.61 7.82
CA GLN A 180 -20.62 -1.25 7.60
C GLN A 180 -20.76 -1.80 6.18
N LEU A 181 -20.39 -1.03 5.15
CA LEU A 181 -20.45 -1.46 3.75
C LEU A 181 -19.59 -2.69 3.47
N ARG A 182 -18.36 -2.74 3.99
CA ARG A 182 -17.47 -3.90 3.82
C ARG A 182 -18.07 -5.20 4.38
N HIS A 183 -18.91 -5.08 5.40
CA HIS A 183 -19.58 -6.22 6.03
C HIS A 183 -20.97 -6.52 5.42
N SER A 184 -21.42 -5.71 4.45
CA SER A 184 -22.69 -5.99 3.77
C SER A 184 -22.59 -7.23 2.88
N PRO A 185 -23.66 -8.04 2.78
CA PRO A 185 -23.70 -9.22 1.90
C PRO A 185 -23.40 -8.88 0.45
N GLU A 186 -23.91 -7.75 -0.04
CA GLU A 186 -23.76 -7.30 -1.43
C GLU A 186 -22.30 -6.98 -1.75
N PHE A 187 -21.62 -6.27 -0.85
CA PHE A 187 -20.19 -5.93 -1.03
C PHE A 187 -19.31 -7.19 -1.02
N ARG A 188 -19.62 -8.15 -0.15
CA ARG A 188 -18.92 -9.44 -0.12
C ARG A 188 -19.14 -10.23 -1.39
N GLN A 189 -20.39 -10.37 -1.85
CA GLN A 189 -20.69 -11.07 -3.10
C GLN A 189 -19.96 -10.46 -4.30
N SER A 190 -19.95 -9.12 -4.39
CA SER A 190 -19.21 -8.41 -5.46
C SER A 190 -17.71 -8.68 -5.38
N ARG A 191 -17.12 -8.62 -4.18
CA ARG A 191 -15.72 -8.91 -3.96
C ARG A 191 -15.38 -10.35 -4.31
N ASP A 192 -16.19 -11.31 -3.86
CA ASP A 192 -16.00 -12.74 -4.12
C ASP A 192 -16.11 -13.04 -5.61
N LEU A 193 -17.05 -12.40 -6.33
CA LEU A 193 -17.17 -12.53 -7.78
C LEU A 193 -15.90 -12.06 -8.48
N VAL A 194 -15.38 -10.88 -8.12
CA VAL A 194 -14.13 -10.35 -8.70
C VAL A 194 -12.96 -11.29 -8.39
N GLN A 195 -12.83 -11.75 -7.14
CA GLN A 195 -11.76 -12.66 -6.75
C GLN A 195 -11.83 -13.99 -7.51
N ARG A 196 -13.03 -14.58 -7.65
CA ARG A 196 -13.23 -15.81 -8.44
C ARG A 196 -12.86 -15.60 -9.91
N THR A 197 -13.37 -14.54 -10.53
CA THR A 197 -13.09 -14.23 -11.93
C THR A 197 -11.59 -14.02 -12.17
N LEU A 198 -10.89 -13.31 -11.26
CA LEU A 198 -9.45 -13.14 -11.35
C LEU A 198 -8.72 -14.46 -11.16
N LEU A 199 -9.10 -15.26 -10.17
CA LEU A 199 -8.50 -16.56 -9.94
C LEU A 199 -8.68 -17.48 -11.16
N ASP A 200 -9.89 -17.59 -11.70
CA ASP A 200 -10.19 -18.39 -12.89
C ASP A 200 -9.36 -17.91 -14.10
N HIS A 201 -9.22 -16.60 -14.25
CA HIS A 201 -8.37 -16.01 -15.30
C HIS A 201 -6.90 -16.38 -15.14
N PHE A 202 -6.36 -16.38 -13.93
CA PHE A 202 -4.95 -16.69 -13.66
C PHE A 202 -4.70 -18.22 -13.64
N THR A 203 -5.64 -19.03 -13.15
CA THR A 203 -5.50 -20.49 -13.16
C THR A 203 -5.58 -21.08 -14.56
N GLY A 204 -6.36 -20.48 -15.47
CA GLY A 204 -6.43 -20.85 -16.88
C GLY A 204 -5.19 -20.45 -17.72
N ARG A 205 -4.23 -19.72 -17.15
CA ARG A 205 -3.00 -19.35 -17.85
C ARG A 205 -1.94 -20.45 -17.74
N PRO A 206 -1.04 -20.60 -18.72
CA PRO A 206 0.03 -21.59 -18.71
C PRO A 206 1.18 -21.24 -17.73
N GLY A 207 0.90 -20.55 -16.62
CA GLY A 207 1.84 -20.32 -15.55
C GLY A 207 2.02 -21.55 -14.66
N ARG A 208 3.22 -21.73 -14.09
CA ARG A 208 3.46 -22.80 -13.12
C ARG A 208 2.81 -22.49 -11.78
N LYS A 209 2.56 -23.54 -11.02
CA LYS A 209 2.00 -23.45 -9.68
C LYS A 209 3.01 -23.97 -8.67
N TRP A 210 3.26 -23.21 -7.63
CA TRP A 210 4.29 -23.50 -6.65
C TRP A 210 3.74 -23.54 -5.24
N LEU A 211 4.24 -24.45 -4.43
CA LEU A 211 4.07 -24.43 -2.98
C LEU A 211 5.32 -23.79 -2.34
N LEU A 212 5.13 -22.69 -1.64
CA LEU A 212 6.19 -22.00 -0.90
C LEU A 212 6.15 -22.45 0.55
N VAL A 213 7.24 -23.03 1.04
CA VAL A 213 7.36 -23.54 2.42
C VAL A 213 8.04 -22.50 3.29
N THR A 214 7.37 -22.04 4.33
CA THR A 214 7.88 -21.01 5.23
C THR A 214 7.51 -21.26 6.69
N SER A 215 8.16 -20.57 7.64
CA SER A 215 7.73 -20.52 9.03
C SER A 215 6.54 -19.56 9.19
N GLU A 216 5.84 -19.64 10.33
CA GLU A 216 4.71 -18.76 10.61
C GLU A 216 5.13 -17.28 10.66
N GLU A 217 6.22 -16.95 11.33
CA GLU A 217 6.76 -15.60 11.43
C GLU A 217 7.12 -15.04 10.04
N ASN A 218 7.82 -15.84 9.23
CA ASN A 218 8.20 -15.43 7.88
C ASN A 218 7.00 -15.32 6.95
N TYR A 219 5.94 -16.11 7.14
CA TYR A 219 4.69 -15.98 6.38
C TYR A 219 4.08 -14.58 6.53
N PHE A 220 3.92 -14.11 7.77
CA PHE A 220 3.38 -12.77 8.00
C PHE A 220 4.30 -11.66 7.49
N THR A 221 5.62 -11.84 7.63
CA THR A 221 6.60 -10.92 7.05
C THR A 221 6.48 -10.87 5.52
N CYS A 222 6.38 -12.02 4.86
CA CYS A 222 6.20 -12.09 3.40
C CYS A 222 4.93 -11.38 2.96
N LEU A 223 3.79 -11.61 3.61
CA LEU A 223 2.53 -10.95 3.28
C LEU A 223 2.60 -9.44 3.50
N GLY A 224 3.15 -9.00 4.63
CA GLY A 224 3.29 -7.57 4.94
C GLY A 224 4.20 -6.83 3.96
N ARG A 225 5.27 -7.48 3.50
CA ARG A 225 6.23 -6.91 2.55
C ARG A 225 5.90 -7.19 1.07
N ARG A 226 4.91 -8.03 0.79
CA ARG A 226 4.58 -8.51 -0.57
C ARG A 226 5.77 -9.14 -1.29
N ARG A 227 6.61 -9.87 -0.54
CA ARG A 227 7.90 -10.38 -0.98
C ARG A 227 8.19 -11.75 -0.39
N TRP A 228 8.75 -12.65 -1.20
CA TRP A 228 9.29 -13.92 -0.75
C TRP A 228 10.75 -14.05 -1.15
N GLY A 229 11.54 -14.76 -0.35
CA GLY A 229 12.98 -14.91 -0.56
C GLY A 229 13.50 -16.31 -0.30
N ASP A 230 14.64 -16.63 -0.92
CA ASP A 230 15.39 -17.87 -0.72
C ASP A 230 16.89 -17.57 -0.54
N GLU A 231 17.58 -18.47 0.15
CA GLU A 231 19.03 -18.45 0.29
C GLU A 231 19.74 -18.88 -1.00
N LYS A 232 19.10 -19.74 -1.80
CA LYS A 232 19.67 -20.37 -3.00
C LYS A 232 18.98 -19.93 -4.25
N TYR A 233 19.76 -19.38 -5.18
CA TYR A 233 19.28 -18.91 -6.48
C TYR A 233 18.60 -20.02 -7.28
N GLU A 234 19.17 -21.23 -7.27
CA GLU A 234 18.67 -22.36 -8.08
C GLU A 234 17.23 -22.76 -7.72
N ARG A 235 16.80 -22.52 -6.48
CA ARG A 235 15.45 -22.86 -6.04
C ARG A 235 14.41 -21.86 -6.52
N ILE A 236 14.74 -20.57 -6.43
CA ILE A 236 13.81 -19.49 -6.72
C ILE A 236 13.83 -19.08 -8.21
N SER A 237 14.93 -19.32 -8.93
CA SER A 237 15.14 -18.87 -10.31
C SER A 237 14.13 -19.44 -11.33
N GLN A 238 13.49 -20.54 -10.97
CA GLN A 238 12.49 -21.18 -11.82
C GLN A 238 11.14 -20.47 -11.75
N ILE A 239 10.85 -19.73 -10.69
CA ILE A 239 9.62 -18.96 -10.53
C ILE A 239 9.67 -17.74 -11.45
N LYS A 240 8.62 -17.54 -12.24
CA LYS A 240 8.50 -16.45 -13.22
C LYS A 240 7.33 -15.53 -12.89
N PRO A 241 7.37 -14.28 -13.34
CA PRO A 241 6.20 -13.41 -13.26
C PRO A 241 4.96 -14.07 -13.90
N GLY A 242 3.85 -14.05 -13.19
CA GLY A 242 2.61 -14.74 -13.59
C GLY A 242 2.44 -16.15 -13.01
N ASP A 243 3.47 -16.74 -12.40
CA ASP A 243 3.33 -17.99 -11.67
C ASP A 243 2.48 -17.82 -10.41
N LEU A 244 1.66 -18.84 -10.09
CA LEU A 244 0.85 -18.87 -8.87
C LEU A 244 1.62 -19.56 -7.75
N LEU A 245 1.58 -18.95 -6.56
CA LEU A 245 2.32 -19.38 -5.40
C LEU A 245 1.34 -19.59 -4.25
N ILE A 246 1.40 -20.75 -3.61
CA ILE A 246 0.58 -21.11 -2.46
C ILE A 246 1.50 -21.21 -1.24
N PHE A 247 1.20 -20.51 -0.16
CA PHE A 247 2.00 -20.62 1.06
C PHE A 247 1.60 -21.84 1.88
N TYR A 248 2.59 -22.66 2.24
CA TYR A 248 2.50 -23.68 3.26
C TYR A 248 3.34 -23.27 4.48
N ILE A 249 2.72 -23.26 5.65
CA ILE A 249 3.30 -22.81 6.92
C ILE A 249 3.74 -24.05 7.70
N LYS A 250 5.05 -24.31 7.67
CA LYS A 250 5.65 -25.43 8.41
C LYS A 250 5.54 -25.22 9.91
N GLY A 251 5.55 -26.31 10.66
CA GLY A 251 5.41 -26.30 12.13
C GLY A 251 3.95 -26.36 12.57
N VAL A 252 3.09 -25.51 12.01
CA VAL A 252 1.64 -25.50 12.26
C VAL A 252 0.84 -26.27 11.22
N HIS A 253 1.47 -26.73 10.13
CA HIS A 253 0.86 -27.51 9.05
C HIS A 253 -0.37 -26.86 8.42
N LYS A 254 -0.27 -25.58 8.10
CA LYS A 254 -1.37 -24.79 7.52
C LYS A 254 -1.06 -24.29 6.12
N LEU A 255 -2.10 -24.06 5.34
CA LEU A 255 -2.03 -23.32 4.09
C LEU A 255 -2.39 -21.85 4.35
N GLY A 256 -1.61 -20.95 3.77
CA GLY A 256 -1.82 -19.52 3.82
C GLY A 256 -2.41 -18.97 2.52
N ALA A 257 -1.99 -17.76 2.15
CA ALA A 257 -2.48 -17.04 0.99
C ALA A 257 -2.10 -17.69 -0.35
N VAL A 258 -2.90 -17.42 -1.38
CA VAL A 258 -2.55 -17.61 -2.79
C VAL A 258 -2.09 -16.27 -3.34
N VAL A 259 -0.91 -16.26 -3.96
CA VAL A 259 -0.29 -15.04 -4.50
C VAL A 259 0.21 -15.29 -5.92
N MET A 260 0.45 -14.23 -6.68
CA MET A 260 1.03 -14.29 -8.02
C MET A 260 2.35 -13.54 -8.05
N ALA A 261 3.41 -14.19 -8.55
CA ALA A 261 4.70 -13.54 -8.76
C ALA A 261 4.58 -12.37 -9.75
N THR A 262 5.14 -11.22 -9.40
CA THR A 262 5.06 -9.99 -10.22
C THR A 262 6.41 -9.56 -10.77
N THR A 263 7.53 -10.00 -10.17
CA THR A 263 8.88 -9.67 -10.63
C THR A 263 9.67 -10.92 -11.01
N PRO A 264 10.66 -10.79 -11.90
CA PRO A 264 11.74 -11.76 -11.99
C PRO A 264 12.49 -11.85 -10.66
N VAL A 265 13.27 -12.93 -10.48
CA VAL A 265 14.16 -13.03 -9.32
C VAL A 265 15.20 -11.92 -9.37
N TYR A 266 15.37 -11.25 -8.24
CA TYR A 266 16.39 -10.22 -8.04
C TYR A 266 17.17 -10.46 -6.75
N ARG A 267 18.34 -9.80 -6.62
CA ARG A 267 19.18 -9.87 -5.42
C ARG A 267 19.04 -8.61 -4.58
N SER A 268 18.93 -8.79 -3.25
CA SER A 268 18.87 -7.68 -2.29
C SER A 268 19.61 -8.06 -1.00
N ALA A 269 20.32 -7.09 -0.45
CA ALA A 269 21.01 -7.21 0.84
C ALA A 269 20.18 -6.69 2.02
N GLU A 270 18.97 -6.17 1.76
CA GLU A 270 18.08 -5.64 2.79
C GLU A 270 17.73 -6.71 3.83
N ALA A 271 17.85 -6.40 5.11
CA ALA A 271 17.40 -7.28 6.20
C ALA A 271 15.87 -7.20 6.32
N THR A 272 15.17 -8.16 5.72
CA THR A 272 13.71 -8.22 5.69
C THR A 272 13.13 -9.20 6.71
N TRP A 273 13.79 -10.34 6.93
CA TRP A 273 13.37 -11.39 7.86
C TRP A 273 14.28 -11.41 9.09
N ALA A 274 13.70 -11.75 10.24
CA ALA A 274 14.42 -11.75 11.51
C ALA A 274 15.33 -12.98 11.71
N ASP A 275 14.97 -14.13 11.11
CA ASP A 275 15.66 -15.39 11.31
C ASP A 275 16.97 -15.49 10.53
N ARG A 276 17.01 -14.98 9.31
CA ARG A 276 18.18 -14.99 8.43
C ARG A 276 18.04 -14.09 7.22
N GLN A 277 19.10 -13.97 6.43
CA GLN A 277 19.07 -13.28 5.17
C GLN A 277 18.64 -14.21 4.02
N TYR A 278 17.69 -13.72 3.20
CA TYR A 278 17.27 -14.33 1.96
C TYR A 278 17.62 -13.38 0.81
N PRO A 279 18.79 -13.54 0.19
CA PRO A 279 19.31 -12.57 -0.79
C PRO A 279 18.61 -12.62 -2.14
N TYR A 280 18.01 -13.75 -2.51
CA TYR A 280 17.29 -13.90 -3.77
C TYR A 280 15.80 -13.77 -3.51
N ARG A 281 15.13 -12.87 -4.24
CA ARG A 281 13.77 -12.43 -3.93
C ARG A 281 12.90 -12.34 -5.16
N ILE A 282 11.62 -12.49 -4.94
CA ILE A 282 10.53 -12.15 -5.86
C ILE A 282 9.51 -11.33 -5.11
N ASP A 283 8.91 -10.36 -5.78
CA ASP A 283 7.73 -9.67 -5.27
C ASP A 283 6.46 -10.32 -5.84
N PHE A 284 5.36 -10.19 -5.12
CA PHE A 284 4.10 -10.80 -5.51
C PHE A 284 2.89 -9.93 -5.17
N THR A 285 1.78 -10.19 -5.85
CA THR A 285 0.46 -9.68 -5.46
C THR A 285 -0.38 -10.78 -4.83
N VAL A 286 -1.19 -10.42 -3.83
CA VAL A 286 -2.07 -11.39 -3.15
C VAL A 286 -3.36 -11.50 -3.95
N LEU A 287 -3.74 -12.74 -4.28
CA LEU A 287 -5.00 -13.06 -4.96
C LEU A 287 -6.07 -13.53 -3.97
N ILE A 288 -5.70 -14.42 -3.03
CA ILE A 288 -6.59 -14.88 -1.96
C ILE A 288 -5.81 -14.81 -0.65
N ASP A 289 -6.37 -14.12 0.33
CA ASP A 289 -5.85 -14.05 1.69
C ASP A 289 -6.93 -14.58 2.65
N PRO A 290 -6.81 -15.81 3.13
CA PRO A 290 -7.75 -16.30 4.14
C PRO A 290 -7.52 -15.52 5.43
N THR A 291 -8.60 -15.15 6.13
CA THR A 291 -8.54 -14.43 7.41
C THR A 291 -7.66 -15.14 8.44
N ALA A 292 -7.60 -16.47 8.36
CA ALA A 292 -6.67 -17.31 9.11
C ALA A 292 -6.20 -18.47 8.22
N PRO A 293 -4.91 -18.87 8.30
CA PRO A 293 -4.40 -20.04 7.59
C PRO A 293 -5.20 -21.30 7.92
N ILE A 294 -5.48 -22.11 6.90
CA ILE A 294 -6.31 -23.32 7.00
C ILE A 294 -5.49 -24.58 7.29
N ASP A 295 -6.07 -25.57 7.96
CA ASP A 295 -5.39 -26.84 8.23
C ASP A 295 -5.15 -27.63 6.93
N PHE A 296 -3.90 -28.02 6.72
CA PHE A 296 -3.50 -28.80 5.55
C PHE A 296 -3.76 -30.31 5.71
N LYS A 297 -3.80 -30.81 6.95
CA LYS A 297 -3.90 -32.25 7.22
C LYS A 297 -5.10 -32.95 6.55
N PRO A 298 -6.31 -32.34 6.51
CA PRO A 298 -7.45 -32.94 5.84
C PRO A 298 -7.29 -33.14 4.32
N LEU A 299 -6.37 -32.36 3.70
CA LEU A 299 -6.11 -32.42 2.26
C LEU A 299 -5.04 -33.46 1.88
N ILE A 300 -4.22 -33.94 2.83
CA ILE A 300 -3.12 -34.90 2.60
C ILE A 300 -3.56 -36.14 1.80
N PRO A 301 -4.70 -36.79 2.10
CA PRO A 301 -5.13 -37.96 1.34
C PRO A 301 -5.42 -37.65 -0.14
N GLN A 302 -5.78 -36.42 -0.45
CA GLN A 302 -6.28 -35.99 -1.77
C GLN A 302 -5.17 -35.47 -2.71
N VAL A 303 -4.08 -34.91 -2.17
CA VAL A 303 -3.00 -34.35 -2.98
C VAL A 303 -2.08 -35.43 -3.55
N GLY A 304 -1.76 -35.35 -4.84
CA GLY A 304 -0.93 -36.32 -5.56
C GLY A 304 0.58 -36.14 -5.35
N PHE A 305 1.05 -34.90 -5.14
CA PHE A 305 2.49 -34.62 -5.01
C PHE A 305 3.14 -35.24 -3.75
N LEU A 306 2.37 -35.54 -2.72
CA LEU A 306 2.84 -36.26 -1.54
C LEU A 306 2.84 -37.76 -1.82
N ARG A 307 4.01 -38.33 -2.05
CA ARG A 307 4.20 -39.78 -2.29
C ARG A 307 3.82 -40.64 -1.07
N ARG A 308 4.00 -40.11 0.14
CA ARG A 308 3.67 -40.74 1.42
C ARG A 308 2.49 -40.04 2.04
N LYS A 309 1.55 -40.84 2.56
CA LYS A 309 0.35 -40.33 3.26
C LYS A 309 0.36 -40.69 4.74
N ASP A 310 1.40 -41.43 5.17
CA ASP A 310 1.65 -41.81 6.55
C ASP A 310 2.26 -40.65 7.37
N GLU A 311 2.64 -40.88 8.58
CA GLU A 311 3.23 -39.89 9.51
C GLU A 311 4.48 -39.17 8.94
N LYS A 312 5.11 -39.70 7.90
CA LYS A 312 6.30 -39.13 7.24
C LYS A 312 5.97 -38.32 5.99
N TRP A 313 4.70 -37.95 5.75
CA TRP A 313 4.26 -37.16 4.59
C TRP A 313 5.02 -35.83 4.44
N GLY A 314 5.42 -35.22 5.57
CA GLY A 314 6.13 -33.93 5.60
C GLY A 314 7.53 -33.96 5.01
N THR A 315 8.11 -35.13 4.67
CA THR A 315 9.46 -35.21 4.08
C THR A 315 9.55 -34.55 2.71
N ALA A 316 8.45 -34.51 1.94
CA ALA A 316 8.38 -33.81 0.67
C ALA A 316 8.43 -32.27 0.81
N LEU A 317 8.18 -31.75 2.01
CA LEU A 317 8.12 -30.31 2.32
C LEU A 317 9.37 -29.79 3.02
N GLN A 318 10.51 -30.49 2.88
CA GLN A 318 11.82 -30.06 3.37
C GLN A 318 12.54 -29.08 2.42
N THR A 319 11.87 -28.60 1.40
CA THR A 319 12.35 -27.59 0.46
C THR A 319 11.68 -26.23 0.74
N SER A 320 12.25 -25.15 0.23
CA SER A 320 11.65 -23.81 0.33
C SER A 320 10.55 -23.58 -0.71
N SER A 321 10.63 -24.27 -1.86
CA SER A 321 9.63 -24.22 -2.93
C SER A 321 9.52 -25.57 -3.63
N LEU A 322 8.31 -25.89 -4.08
CA LEU A 322 7.97 -27.12 -4.80
C LEU A 322 6.99 -26.79 -5.93
N GLU A 323 7.29 -27.19 -7.16
CA GLU A 323 6.33 -27.12 -8.26
C GLU A 323 5.21 -28.13 -8.04
N LEU A 324 3.98 -27.67 -8.16
CA LEU A 324 2.78 -28.48 -7.95
C LEU A 324 2.21 -28.98 -9.28
N PRO A 325 1.73 -30.25 -9.32
CA PRO A 325 0.84 -30.69 -10.37
C PRO A 325 -0.42 -29.81 -10.42
N GLU A 326 -0.97 -29.59 -11.61
CA GLU A 326 -2.14 -28.73 -11.85
C GLU A 326 -3.33 -29.09 -10.96
N ALA A 327 -3.66 -30.39 -10.88
CA ALA A 327 -4.79 -30.88 -10.08
C ALA A 327 -4.61 -30.60 -8.59
N ASP A 328 -3.38 -30.77 -8.07
CA ASP A 328 -3.08 -30.50 -6.66
C ASP A 328 -3.16 -29.01 -6.34
N ALA A 329 -2.63 -28.18 -7.23
CA ALA A 329 -2.70 -26.73 -7.07
C ALA A 329 -4.16 -26.24 -7.05
N HIS A 330 -5.01 -26.71 -7.95
CA HIS A 330 -6.44 -26.38 -7.94
C HIS A 330 -7.12 -26.81 -6.63
N LEU A 331 -6.87 -28.05 -6.18
CA LEU A 331 -7.43 -28.54 -4.92
C LEU A 331 -7.06 -27.63 -3.73
N LEU A 332 -5.76 -27.24 -3.63
CA LEU A 332 -5.30 -26.39 -2.54
C LEU A 332 -5.88 -24.96 -2.63
N MET A 333 -5.91 -24.39 -3.82
CA MET A 333 -6.47 -23.05 -4.04
C MET A 333 -7.99 -23.03 -3.74
N ASP A 334 -8.74 -24.06 -4.13
CA ASP A 334 -10.15 -24.16 -3.83
C ASP A 334 -10.42 -24.28 -2.32
N ALA A 335 -9.62 -25.07 -1.61
CA ALA A 335 -9.73 -25.18 -0.16
C ALA A 335 -9.48 -23.83 0.55
N ILE A 336 -8.47 -23.08 0.11
CA ILE A 336 -8.17 -21.75 0.64
C ILE A 336 -9.31 -20.77 0.32
N ARG A 337 -9.87 -20.82 -0.90
CA ARG A 337 -10.96 -19.96 -1.34
C ARG A 337 -12.23 -20.20 -0.51
N VAL A 338 -12.60 -21.47 -0.32
CA VAL A 338 -13.78 -21.84 0.48
C VAL A 338 -13.63 -21.35 1.91
N ALA A 339 -12.44 -21.51 2.50
CA ALA A 339 -12.18 -21.06 3.86
C ALA A 339 -12.18 -19.52 3.99
N ALA A 340 -11.64 -18.80 3.02
CA ALA A 340 -11.69 -17.34 2.98
C ALA A 340 -13.14 -16.84 2.96
N ALA A 341 -13.98 -17.42 2.12
CA ALA A 341 -15.42 -17.08 2.06
C ALA A 341 -16.17 -17.43 3.36
N ALA A 342 -15.85 -18.55 3.99
CA ALA A 342 -16.49 -18.97 5.25
C ALA A 342 -16.06 -18.12 6.45
N ALA A 343 -14.82 -17.64 6.49
CA ALA A 343 -14.31 -16.75 7.54
C ALA A 343 -15.00 -15.39 7.52
N ASP A 344 -15.23 -14.84 6.33
CA ASP A 344 -15.98 -13.59 6.15
C ASP A 344 -17.43 -13.70 6.66
N VAL A 345 -18.08 -14.86 6.50
CA VAL A 345 -19.43 -15.12 7.04
C VAL A 345 -19.42 -15.19 8.58
N ARG A 346 -18.41 -15.83 9.18
CA ARG A 346 -18.31 -15.94 10.65
C ARG A 346 -18.05 -14.59 11.34
N LEU A 347 -17.22 -13.73 10.76
CA LEU A 347 -16.99 -12.38 11.28
C LEU A 347 -18.25 -11.53 11.24
N ALA A 348 -19.12 -11.72 10.23
CA ALA A 348 -20.40 -11.00 10.15
C ALA A 348 -21.43 -11.45 11.20
N VAL A 349 -21.34 -12.69 11.68
CA VAL A 349 -22.27 -13.24 12.67
C VAL A 349 -21.78 -13.01 14.11
N ALA A 350 -20.47 -12.82 14.30
CA ALA A 350 -19.85 -12.68 15.62
C ALA A 350 -19.82 -11.24 16.19
N GLU A 351 -20.07 -10.22 15.37
CA GLU A 351 -20.25 -8.85 15.86
C GLU A 351 -21.74 -8.61 16.17
N PRO A 352 -22.17 -8.55 17.45
CA PRO A 352 -23.52 -8.11 17.76
C PRO A 352 -23.69 -6.66 17.28
N PRO A 353 -24.90 -6.24 16.85
CA PRO A 353 -25.16 -4.84 16.56
C PRO A 353 -24.84 -4.04 17.82
N GLU A 354 -23.92 -3.07 17.70
CA GLU A 354 -23.66 -2.13 18.78
C GLU A 354 -24.97 -1.46 19.14
N ASP A 355 -25.42 -1.71 20.37
CA ASP A 355 -26.60 -1.13 20.95
C ASP A 355 -26.39 0.39 21.01
N TYR A 356 -27.01 1.13 20.10
CA TYR A 356 -27.04 2.58 20.14
C TYR A 356 -27.88 2.98 21.37
N GLY A 357 -27.22 3.01 22.53
CA GLY A 357 -27.80 3.52 23.76
C GLY A 357 -28.42 4.89 23.51
N THR A 358 -29.72 4.93 23.46
CA THR A 358 -30.50 6.15 23.54
C THR A 358 -30.05 6.90 24.79
N ALA A 359 -29.31 7.98 24.61
CA ALA A 359 -29.05 8.96 25.67
C ALA A 359 -30.42 9.54 26.08
N ALA A 360 -31.01 8.92 27.05
CA ALA A 360 -32.19 9.47 27.74
C ALA A 360 -31.78 10.79 28.37
N THR A 361 -32.34 11.86 27.87
CA THR A 361 -32.48 13.14 28.53
C THR A 361 -32.90 12.95 29.99
N ARG A 362 -32.02 13.28 30.92
CA ARG A 362 -32.41 13.60 32.29
C ARG A 362 -32.33 15.10 32.46
N SER A 363 -33.49 15.74 32.30
CA SER A 363 -33.81 17.03 32.92
C SER A 363 -34.03 16.81 34.40
N SER A 364 -33.31 17.48 35.23
CA SER A 364 -33.73 18.14 36.49
C SER A 364 -32.52 18.91 37.06
#